data_42634d1f10431ca7d557be3747de188d
#
_entry.id   42634d1f10431ca7d557be3747de188d
#
_cell.length_a   1.000
_cell.length_b   1.000
_cell.length_c   1.000
_cell.angle_alpha   90.00
_cell.angle_beta   90.00
_cell.angle_gamma   90.00
#
_symmetry.space_group_name_H-M   'P 1'
#
loop_
_entity.id
_entity.type
_entity.pdbx_description
1 polymer ?
#
loop_
_entity_poly.entity_id
_entity_poly.type
_entity_poly.pdbx_seq_one_letter_code
_entity_poly.pdbx_strand_id
1 'polypeptide(L)'
;IKEGRYRILCYNNDTESLLFRGMEGFDTHEGYTRDGNVFESIYGNGAHYAPPAKGSEDERVVICPDMMWGSCARNVEITELGLSYECISFADKDKVEWIESSEHVITLYPAELICTYTYEVRNVKNMEYMTQACGSLSSMAPSMLFANEELDRECVTVPFETELHLESSKM
;
A
#
# COMPACT_ATOMS: atom_id res chain seq x y z
N ILE A 1 -2.71 30.14 4.45
CA ILE A 1 -1.32 29.69 4.66
C ILE A 1 -0.46 30.96 4.60
N LYS A 2 0.60 31.05 5.38
CA LYS A 2 1.53 32.18 5.36
C LYS A 2 2.48 32.02 4.18
N GLU A 3 3.08 33.14 3.76
CA GLU A 3 4.19 33.10 2.83
C GLU A 3 5.34 32.25 3.38
N GLY A 4 6.02 31.56 2.48
CA GLY A 4 7.12 30.70 2.88
C GLY A 4 7.29 29.52 1.95
N ARG A 5 8.19 28.62 2.36
CA ARG A 5 8.47 27.39 1.66
C ARG A 5 7.90 26.20 2.40
N TYR A 6 7.26 25.31 1.64
CA TYR A 6 6.52 24.16 2.18
C TYR A 6 6.83 22.90 1.37
N ARG A 7 6.51 21.77 1.98
CA ARG A 7 6.37 20.46 1.34
C ARG A 7 5.01 19.91 1.75
N ILE A 8 4.29 19.30 0.83
CA ILE A 8 2.92 18.85 1.04
C ILE A 8 2.82 17.37 0.70
N LEU A 9 2.22 16.60 1.61
CA LEU A 9 1.79 15.23 1.38
C LEU A 9 0.27 15.19 1.35
N CYS A 10 -0.28 14.44 0.41
CA CYS A 10 -1.70 14.15 0.31
C CYS A 10 -1.87 12.65 0.17
N TYR A 11 -2.69 12.03 1.01
CA TYR A 11 -3.01 10.61 0.96
C TYR A 11 -4.39 10.36 1.57
N ASN A 12 -5.01 9.23 1.22
CA ASN A 12 -6.24 8.81 1.86
C ASN A 12 -5.95 8.25 3.26
N ASN A 13 -6.88 8.48 4.20
CA ASN A 13 -6.75 8.07 5.60
C ASN A 13 -7.96 7.20 6.05
N ASP A 14 -8.61 6.55 5.12
CA ASP A 14 -9.76 5.68 5.33
C ASP A 14 -9.36 4.19 5.35
N THR A 15 -8.20 3.89 5.94
CA THR A 15 -7.61 2.55 6.01
C THR A 15 -7.73 1.95 7.40
N GLU A 16 -8.02 0.66 7.49
CA GLU A 16 -8.06 -0.12 8.73
C GLU A 16 -6.78 -0.93 8.93
N SER A 17 -6.11 -1.29 7.85
CA SER A 17 -4.93 -2.16 7.85
C SER A 17 -3.60 -1.42 7.86
N LEU A 18 -3.59 -0.15 7.47
CA LEU A 18 -2.41 0.70 7.45
C LEU A 18 -2.36 1.63 8.67
N LEU A 19 -1.19 1.80 9.20
CA LEU A 19 -0.85 2.72 10.28
C LEU A 19 0.19 3.71 9.80
N PHE A 20 0.30 4.85 10.48
CA PHE A 20 1.21 5.92 10.12
C PHE A 20 2.16 6.22 11.27
N ARG A 21 3.42 6.50 10.95
CA ARG A 21 4.44 6.93 11.91
C ARG A 21 5.34 8.01 11.32
N GLY A 22 6.19 8.64 12.15
CA GLY A 22 7.08 9.72 11.72
C GLY A 22 6.35 10.96 11.21
N MET A 23 5.14 11.22 11.69
CA MET A 23 4.26 12.31 11.23
C MET A 23 4.77 13.72 11.56
N GLU A 24 5.79 13.84 12.38
CA GLU A 24 6.45 15.09 12.74
C GLU A 24 7.34 15.65 11.63
N GLY A 25 7.71 14.82 10.65
CA GLY A 25 8.59 15.22 9.54
C GLY A 25 8.12 14.72 8.19
N PHE A 26 8.32 15.54 7.16
CA PHE A 26 7.98 15.17 5.79
C PHE A 26 8.79 13.94 5.30
N ASP A 27 10.08 13.90 5.61
CA ASP A 27 10.99 12.84 5.14
C ASP A 27 10.93 11.57 6.01
N THR A 28 10.27 11.65 7.16
CA THR A 28 10.10 10.53 8.10
C THR A 28 8.69 9.95 8.10
N HIS A 29 7.76 10.61 7.41
CA HIS A 29 6.36 10.18 7.34
C HIS A 29 6.24 8.89 6.55
N GLU A 30 5.76 7.85 7.21
CA GLU A 30 5.75 6.49 6.70
C GLU A 30 4.38 5.84 6.94
N GLY A 31 3.90 5.13 5.91
CA GLY A 31 2.80 4.19 6.04
C GLY A 31 3.32 2.78 6.23
N TYR A 32 2.80 2.06 7.21
CA TYR A 32 3.20 0.67 7.48
C TYR A 32 2.00 -0.23 7.73
N THR A 33 2.17 -1.50 7.36
CA THR A 33 1.12 -2.49 7.48
C THR A 33 1.02 -2.99 8.93
N ARG A 34 -0.21 -3.09 9.43
CA ARG A 34 -0.49 -3.61 10.76
C ARG A 34 -0.08 -5.08 10.87
N ASP A 35 0.50 -5.44 12.00
CA ASP A 35 0.70 -6.84 12.36
C ASP A 35 -0.65 -7.56 12.45
N GLY A 36 -0.69 -8.77 11.95
CA GLY A 36 -1.90 -9.57 11.96
C GLY A 36 -1.59 -11.04 12.17
N ASN A 37 -2.50 -11.70 12.86
CA ASN A 37 -2.59 -13.14 12.83
C ASN A 37 -3.79 -13.53 11.96
N VAL A 38 -3.64 -13.29 10.66
CA VAL A 38 -4.73 -13.44 9.71
C VAL A 38 -5.20 -14.89 9.59
N PHE A 39 -4.32 -15.85 9.90
CA PHE A 39 -4.72 -17.26 9.91
C PHE A 39 -5.72 -17.59 11.00
N GLU A 40 -5.72 -16.90 12.13
CA GLU A 40 -6.78 -17.04 13.15
C GLU A 40 -8.13 -16.55 12.63
N SER A 41 -8.16 -15.48 11.84
CA SER A 41 -9.40 -14.96 11.27
C SER A 41 -9.93 -15.81 10.12
N ILE A 42 -9.04 -16.42 9.31
CA ILE A 42 -9.38 -17.25 8.17
C ILE A 42 -9.83 -18.65 8.60
N TYR A 43 -9.14 -19.24 9.59
CA TYR A 43 -9.41 -20.63 10.00
C TYR A 43 -10.20 -20.77 11.30
N GLY A 44 -10.60 -19.66 11.92
CA GLY A 44 -11.27 -19.65 13.23
C GLY A 44 -10.34 -19.91 14.41
N ASN A 45 -10.87 -19.75 15.61
CA ASN A 45 -10.15 -19.97 16.86
C ASN A 45 -9.63 -21.40 16.96
N GLY A 46 -8.34 -21.61 16.79
CA GLY A 46 -7.67 -22.91 16.94
C GLY A 46 -6.89 -23.40 15.73
N ALA A 47 -6.92 -22.69 14.62
CA ALA A 47 -6.03 -23.02 13.51
C ALA A 47 -4.59 -22.55 13.82
N HIS A 48 -3.80 -23.43 14.35
CA HIS A 48 -2.37 -23.19 14.65
C HIS A 48 -1.45 -23.38 13.45
N TYR A 49 -1.99 -23.49 12.25
CA TYR A 49 -1.22 -23.79 11.06
C TYR A 49 -1.16 -22.61 10.11
N ALA A 50 -0.19 -21.74 10.34
CA ALA A 50 0.33 -20.93 9.26
C ALA A 50 1.33 -21.79 8.49
N PRO A 51 1.16 -22.04 7.18
CA PRO A 51 2.22 -22.64 6.42
C PRO A 51 3.46 -21.73 6.55
N PRO A 52 4.65 -22.29 6.84
CA PRO A 52 5.85 -21.48 6.91
C PRO A 52 6.00 -20.74 5.59
N ALA A 53 6.17 -19.45 5.67
CA ALA A 53 6.48 -18.65 4.52
C ALA A 53 7.75 -19.22 3.88
N LYS A 54 7.71 -19.40 2.57
CA LYS A 54 8.86 -19.90 1.83
C LYS A 54 9.87 -18.77 1.74
N GLY A 55 10.73 -18.61 2.72
CA GLY A 55 11.70 -17.52 2.71
C GLY A 55 12.49 -17.41 4.02
N SER A 56 11.84 -17.29 5.14
CA SER A 56 12.45 -17.42 6.46
C SER A 56 11.40 -17.85 7.48
N GLU A 57 11.80 -18.68 8.43
CA GLU A 57 10.95 -19.09 9.56
C GLU A 57 10.64 -17.91 10.50
N ASP A 58 11.35 -16.80 10.33
CA ASP A 58 11.30 -15.60 11.16
C ASP A 58 10.57 -14.41 10.49
N GLU A 59 10.00 -14.59 9.30
CA GLU A 59 9.33 -13.51 8.58
C GLU A 59 8.01 -13.13 9.27
N ARG A 60 7.90 -11.86 9.66
CA ARG A 60 6.73 -11.31 10.35
C ARG A 60 5.50 -11.37 9.43
N VAL A 61 4.36 -11.76 9.97
CA VAL A 61 3.08 -11.80 9.26
C VAL A 61 2.34 -10.49 9.49
N VAL A 62 1.85 -9.89 8.41
CA VAL A 62 1.06 -8.67 8.41
C VAL A 62 -0.28 -8.89 7.73
N ILE A 63 -1.27 -8.05 8.00
CA ILE A 63 -2.53 -8.09 7.26
C ILE A 63 -2.35 -7.55 5.85
N CYS A 64 -3.23 -7.99 4.94
CA CYS A 64 -3.25 -7.44 3.59
C CYS A 64 -3.55 -5.93 3.66
N PRO A 65 -2.69 -5.06 3.09
CA PRO A 65 -2.92 -3.63 3.13
C PRO A 65 -4.14 -3.23 2.31
N ASP A 66 -4.89 -2.25 2.82
CA ASP A 66 -5.95 -1.59 2.06
C ASP A 66 -5.34 -0.74 0.94
N MET A 67 -6.15 -0.43 -0.06
CA MET A 67 -5.73 0.44 -1.16
C MET A 67 -5.39 1.84 -0.63
N MET A 68 -4.25 2.33 -1.04
CA MET A 68 -3.75 3.63 -0.67
C MET A 68 -3.38 4.45 -1.91
N TRP A 69 -3.79 5.71 -1.90
CA TRP A 69 -3.42 6.69 -2.91
C TRP A 69 -2.66 7.83 -2.25
N GLY A 70 -1.64 8.31 -2.94
CA GLY A 70 -0.85 9.42 -2.45
C GLY A 70 -0.34 10.32 -3.55
N SER A 71 0.03 11.52 -3.16
CA SER A 71 0.69 12.52 -4.00
C SER A 71 1.50 13.45 -3.13
N CYS A 72 2.56 14.03 -3.65
CA CYS A 72 3.32 15.05 -2.95
C CYS A 72 3.65 16.24 -3.84
N ALA A 73 3.76 17.41 -3.21
CA ALA A 73 4.39 18.58 -3.80
C ALA A 73 5.63 18.96 -3.00
N ARG A 74 6.73 19.17 -3.70
CA ARG A 74 8.00 19.65 -3.15
C ARG A 74 8.25 21.08 -3.60
N ASN A 75 9.18 21.74 -2.93
CA ASN A 75 9.60 23.09 -3.30
C ASN A 75 8.44 24.07 -3.48
N VAL A 76 7.38 23.90 -2.65
CA VAL A 76 6.22 24.82 -2.68
C VAL A 76 6.66 26.16 -2.13
N GLU A 77 6.63 27.20 -2.95
CA GLU A 77 6.93 28.58 -2.56
C GLU A 77 5.67 29.42 -2.68
N ILE A 78 5.24 30.01 -1.57
CA ILE A 78 4.06 30.87 -1.48
C ILE A 78 4.53 32.30 -1.25
N THR A 79 4.10 33.21 -2.13
CA THR A 79 4.39 34.65 -2.09
C THR A 79 3.08 35.45 -2.12
N GLU A 80 3.16 36.75 -1.95
CA GLU A 80 2.00 37.64 -2.15
C GLU A 80 1.41 37.57 -3.57
N LEU A 81 2.24 37.29 -4.57
CA LEU A 81 1.88 37.32 -6.00
C LEU A 81 1.33 35.95 -6.51
N GLY A 82 1.44 34.91 -5.75
CA GLY A 82 1.03 33.58 -6.17
C GLY A 82 1.84 32.48 -5.52
N LEU A 83 1.83 31.32 -6.14
CA LEU A 83 2.61 30.17 -5.70
C LEU A 83 3.29 29.46 -6.87
N SER A 84 4.39 28.78 -6.56
CA SER A 84 5.04 27.84 -7.45
C SER A 84 5.34 26.54 -6.71
N TYR A 85 5.32 25.43 -7.39
CA TYR A 85 5.60 24.11 -6.80
C TYR A 85 6.03 23.08 -7.83
N GLU A 86 6.73 22.10 -7.34
CA GLU A 86 7.14 20.92 -8.07
C GLU A 86 6.18 19.77 -7.71
N CYS A 87 5.43 19.32 -8.69
CA CYS A 87 4.53 18.18 -8.55
C CYS A 87 5.20 16.93 -9.13
N ILE A 88 5.30 15.90 -8.30
CA ILE A 88 5.80 14.59 -8.70
C ILE A 88 4.60 13.68 -8.85
N SER A 89 4.45 13.10 -10.05
CA SER A 89 3.45 12.07 -10.26
C SER A 89 4.00 10.75 -9.74
N PHE A 90 3.32 10.10 -8.80
CA PHE A 90 3.67 8.76 -8.38
C PHE A 90 3.49 7.71 -9.50
N ALA A 91 2.61 7.99 -10.47
CA ALA A 91 2.40 7.11 -11.61
C ALA A 91 3.54 7.19 -12.65
N ASP A 92 4.29 8.30 -12.67
CA ASP A 92 5.41 8.52 -13.58
C ASP A 92 6.49 9.32 -12.86
N LYS A 93 7.41 8.61 -12.21
CA LYS A 93 8.46 9.19 -11.34
C LYS A 93 9.46 10.07 -12.09
N ASP A 94 9.55 9.90 -13.41
CA ASP A 94 10.43 10.68 -14.28
C ASP A 94 9.79 12.01 -14.69
N LYS A 95 8.51 12.19 -14.36
CA LYS A 95 7.74 13.36 -14.75
C LYS A 95 7.55 14.32 -13.58
N VAL A 96 8.50 15.20 -13.46
CA VAL A 96 8.43 16.35 -12.55
C VAL A 96 7.91 17.55 -13.32
N GLU A 97 6.78 18.10 -12.89
CA GLU A 97 6.22 19.31 -13.49
C GLU A 97 6.38 20.47 -12.53
N TRP A 98 6.99 21.56 -13.01
CA TRP A 98 7.02 22.83 -12.31
C TRP A 98 5.79 23.64 -12.66
N ILE A 99 5.02 24.00 -11.66
CA ILE A 99 3.75 24.73 -11.81
C ILE A 99 3.87 26.08 -11.15
N GLU A 100 3.50 27.13 -11.89
CA GLU A 100 3.37 28.48 -11.39
C GLU A 100 1.92 28.93 -11.51
N SER A 101 1.38 29.54 -10.48
CA SER A 101 0.01 30.03 -10.44
C SER A 101 -0.07 31.35 -9.70
N SER A 102 -0.79 32.30 -10.30
CA SER A 102 -1.20 33.56 -9.61
C SER A 102 -2.35 33.31 -8.63
N GLU A 103 -3.02 32.16 -8.73
CA GLU A 103 -4.02 31.70 -7.78
C GLU A 103 -3.31 30.89 -6.69
N HIS A 104 -3.67 31.07 -5.43
CA HIS A 104 -3.10 30.32 -4.31
C HIS A 104 -3.75 28.92 -4.19
N VAL A 105 -3.76 28.19 -5.30
CA VAL A 105 -4.35 26.84 -5.42
C VAL A 105 -3.27 25.85 -5.82
N ILE A 106 -3.14 24.77 -5.03
CA ILE A 106 -2.27 23.63 -5.33
C ILE A 106 -3.17 22.49 -5.77
N THR A 107 -2.90 21.94 -6.96
CA THR A 107 -3.58 20.77 -7.48
C THR A 107 -2.65 19.58 -7.41
N LEU A 108 -3.09 18.51 -6.74
CA LEU A 108 -2.37 17.26 -6.62
C LEU A 108 -3.16 16.13 -7.29
N TYR A 109 -2.46 15.17 -7.86
CA TYR A 109 -3.04 14.01 -8.55
C TYR A 109 -2.59 12.72 -7.83
N PRO A 110 -3.35 12.24 -6.84
CA PRO A 110 -2.99 11.01 -6.15
C PRO A 110 -2.97 9.80 -7.08
N ALA A 111 -1.95 8.97 -6.94
CA ALA A 111 -1.81 7.69 -7.62
C ALA A 111 -1.76 6.54 -6.61
N GLU A 112 -1.98 5.33 -7.08
CA GLU A 112 -1.93 4.13 -6.24
C GLU A 112 -0.51 3.91 -5.70
N LEU A 113 -0.42 3.71 -4.38
CA LEU A 113 0.83 3.42 -3.67
C LEU A 113 0.97 1.93 -3.32
N ILE A 114 -0.13 1.17 -3.34
CA ILE A 114 -0.17 -0.26 -3.05
C ILE A 114 -0.34 -1.02 -4.36
N CYS A 115 0.55 -1.98 -4.61
CA CYS A 115 0.44 -2.84 -5.78
C CYS A 115 -0.59 -3.94 -5.54
N THR A 116 -1.53 -4.08 -6.47
CA THR A 116 -2.51 -5.17 -6.48
C THR A 116 -2.02 -6.31 -7.37
N TYR A 117 -1.94 -7.51 -6.83
CA TYR A 117 -1.61 -8.73 -7.55
C TYR A 117 -2.85 -9.60 -7.69
N THR A 118 -3.15 -10.00 -8.92
CA THR A 118 -4.19 -10.99 -9.19
C THR A 118 -3.55 -12.26 -9.72
N TYR A 119 -3.91 -13.40 -9.17
CA TYR A 119 -3.46 -14.70 -9.67
C TYR A 119 -4.65 -15.63 -9.81
N GLU A 120 -4.54 -16.56 -10.74
CA GLU A 120 -5.54 -17.57 -11.02
C GLU A 120 -4.88 -18.94 -11.09
N VAL A 121 -5.39 -19.89 -10.30
CA VAL A 121 -4.95 -21.28 -10.33
C VAL A 121 -5.98 -22.08 -11.11
N ARG A 122 -5.58 -22.62 -12.25
CA ARG A 122 -6.46 -23.39 -13.15
C ARG A 122 -6.19 -24.88 -13.06
N ASN A 123 -7.16 -25.68 -13.49
CA ASN A 123 -7.07 -27.14 -13.58
C ASN A 123 -6.77 -27.83 -12.22
N VAL A 124 -7.35 -27.30 -11.16
CA VAL A 124 -7.26 -27.91 -9.83
C VAL A 124 -8.02 -29.22 -9.83
N LYS A 125 -7.35 -30.32 -9.48
CA LYS A 125 -7.97 -31.64 -9.36
C LYS A 125 -8.70 -31.76 -8.03
N ASN A 126 -9.84 -32.45 -8.03
CA ASN A 126 -10.65 -32.72 -6.84
C ASN A 126 -11.15 -31.44 -6.13
N MET A 127 -11.39 -30.39 -6.90
CA MET A 127 -11.83 -29.10 -6.37
C MET A 127 -13.18 -29.23 -5.63
N GLU A 128 -14.00 -30.21 -5.98
CA GLU A 128 -15.28 -30.50 -5.34
C GLU A 128 -15.16 -30.92 -3.86
N TYR A 129 -13.98 -31.30 -3.41
CA TYR A 129 -13.69 -31.60 -2.01
C TYR A 129 -13.05 -30.46 -1.24
N MET A 130 -12.79 -29.34 -1.91
CA MET A 130 -12.21 -28.15 -1.29
C MET A 130 -13.31 -27.26 -0.74
N THR A 131 -13.22 -26.89 0.52
CA THR A 131 -14.14 -25.95 1.16
C THR A 131 -13.55 -24.55 1.29
N GLN A 132 -12.23 -24.46 1.31
CA GLN A 132 -11.51 -23.19 1.46
C GLN A 132 -10.10 -23.31 0.87
N ALA A 133 -9.59 -22.24 0.34
CA ALA A 133 -8.19 -22.10 -0.04
C ALA A 133 -7.65 -20.73 0.41
N CYS A 134 -6.37 -20.71 0.72
CA CYS A 134 -5.66 -19.48 1.06
C CYS A 134 -4.26 -19.51 0.45
N GLY A 135 -3.67 -18.37 0.34
CA GLY A 135 -2.29 -18.19 -0.11
C GLY A 135 -1.54 -17.20 0.75
N SER A 136 -0.26 -17.05 0.48
CA SER A 136 0.58 -16.04 1.10
C SER A 136 1.59 -15.49 0.10
N LEU A 137 1.89 -14.20 0.20
CA LEU A 137 2.98 -13.53 -0.49
C LEU A 137 4.07 -13.25 0.54
N SER A 138 5.23 -13.84 0.37
CA SER A 138 6.42 -13.61 1.20
C SER A 138 7.36 -12.61 0.55
N SER A 139 8.30 -12.07 1.35
CA SER A 139 9.29 -11.09 0.90
C SER A 139 8.67 -9.79 0.40
N MET A 140 7.55 -9.41 0.99
CA MET A 140 6.89 -8.13 0.74
C MET A 140 7.45 -7.05 1.66
N ALA A 141 7.48 -5.80 1.22
CA ALA A 141 7.86 -4.68 2.07
C ALA A 141 6.71 -4.31 3.01
N PRO A 142 6.96 -4.14 4.33
CA PRO A 142 5.91 -3.82 5.31
C PRO A 142 5.53 -2.36 5.31
N SER A 143 6.35 -1.48 4.76
CA SER A 143 6.16 -0.04 4.87
C SER A 143 6.81 0.73 3.72
N MET A 144 6.41 2.00 3.60
CA MET A 144 6.92 2.92 2.59
C MET A 144 6.98 4.35 3.13
N LEU A 145 8.09 5.03 2.88
CA LEU A 145 8.23 6.47 3.09
C LEU A 145 7.50 7.25 2.00
N PHE A 146 6.60 8.15 2.38
CA PHE A 146 5.82 8.92 1.40
C PHE A 146 6.61 9.97 0.63
N ALA A 147 7.68 10.48 1.23
CA ALA A 147 8.47 11.54 0.63
C ALA A 147 9.19 11.12 -0.67
N ASN A 148 9.59 9.88 -0.77
CA ASN A 148 10.41 9.36 -1.86
C ASN A 148 9.98 7.97 -2.34
N GLU A 149 8.89 7.40 -1.77
CA GLU A 149 8.38 6.05 -2.02
C GLU A 149 9.42 4.95 -1.77
N GLU A 150 10.35 5.20 -0.86
CA GLU A 150 11.32 4.19 -0.47
C GLU A 150 10.65 3.13 0.37
N LEU A 151 10.75 1.88 -0.09
CA LEU A 151 10.23 0.71 0.61
C LEU A 151 11.20 0.30 1.72
N ASP A 152 10.65 -0.16 2.84
CA ASP A 152 11.45 -0.81 3.87
C ASP A 152 12.13 -2.06 3.30
N ARG A 153 13.32 -2.36 3.82
CA ARG A 153 14.11 -3.53 3.44
C ARG A 153 13.79 -4.77 4.26
N GLU A 154 13.01 -4.60 5.33
CA GLU A 154 12.44 -5.74 6.05
C GLU A 154 11.53 -6.53 5.12
N CYS A 155 11.50 -7.85 5.27
CA CYS A 155 10.58 -8.72 4.53
C CYS A 155 9.48 -9.20 5.45
N VAL A 156 8.25 -9.19 4.94
CA VAL A 156 7.07 -9.69 5.63
C VAL A 156 6.26 -10.62 4.74
N THR A 157 5.41 -11.43 5.36
CA THR A 157 4.45 -12.30 4.69
C THR A 157 3.05 -11.73 4.82
N VAL A 158 2.38 -11.60 3.68
CA VAL A 158 0.98 -11.17 3.55
C VAL A 158 0.13 -12.38 3.17
N PRO A 159 -0.70 -12.91 4.07
CA PRO A 159 -1.65 -13.96 3.75
C PRO A 159 -2.92 -13.36 3.12
N PHE A 160 -3.60 -14.16 2.30
CA PHE A 160 -4.84 -13.78 1.64
C PHE A 160 -5.75 -14.99 1.41
N GLU A 161 -7.05 -14.73 1.32
CA GLU A 161 -8.05 -15.72 0.94
C GLU A 161 -8.15 -15.85 -0.58
N THR A 162 -8.50 -17.05 -1.02
CA THR A 162 -8.74 -17.36 -2.43
C THR A 162 -10.19 -17.73 -2.63
N GLU A 163 -10.87 -17.09 -3.57
CA GLU A 163 -12.20 -17.49 -3.99
C GLU A 163 -12.14 -18.79 -4.78
N LEU A 164 -13.03 -19.74 -4.45
CA LEU A 164 -13.17 -21.01 -5.14
C LEU A 164 -14.32 -20.93 -6.15
N HIS A 165 -14.00 -20.95 -7.44
CA HIS A 165 -14.99 -20.98 -8.50
C HIS A 165 -15.11 -22.40 -9.09
N LEU A 166 -16.22 -23.08 -8.78
CA LEU A 166 -16.56 -24.33 -9.45
C LEU A 166 -17.24 -23.98 -10.78
N GLU A 167 -16.56 -24.25 -11.89
CA GLU A 167 -17.26 -24.25 -13.18
C GLU A 167 -18.30 -25.37 -13.14
N SER A 168 -19.58 -25.01 -13.14
CA SER A 168 -20.64 -25.97 -13.36
C SER A 168 -20.53 -26.48 -14.80
N SER A 169 -19.96 -27.64 -14.98
CA SER A 169 -20.05 -28.37 -16.26
C SER A 169 -21.53 -28.53 -16.58
N LYS A 170 -22.05 -27.73 -17.49
CA LYS A 170 -23.34 -27.99 -18.12
C LYS A 170 -23.21 -29.30 -18.85
N MET A 171 -23.83 -30.37 -18.31
CA MET A 171 -24.19 -31.56 -19.06
C MET A 171 -25.25 -31.19 -20.11
#